data_bdb55f7dec7eda17385b3dfc5f7b4bcf
#
_entry.id   bdb55f7dec7eda17385b3dfc5f7b4bcf
#
_cell.length_a   1.000
_cell.length_b   1.000
_cell.length_c   1.000
_cell.angle_alpha   90.00
_cell.angle_beta   90.00
_cell.angle_gamma   90.00
#
_symmetry.space_group_name_H-M   'P 1'
#
loop_
_entity.id
_entity.type
_entity.pdbx_description
1 polymer ?
#
loop_
_entity_poly.entity_id
_entity_poly.type
_entity_poly.pdbx_seq_one_letter_code
_entity_poly.pdbx_strand_id
1 'polypeptide(L)'
;MSEQVRLNLRGRNPDVLTCIANLSNDEVFTPPNLANAMLDVVARAWAADTGGADIWADSSVRFLDPFTKSGVFLREATSRLVAGLADEIPDLQQRVDHILSKQVFGIGITQLTSLIARRSVYCSKWANGRYSIAHSFTKPDGNIWFQPMEHAWDGGTDWIITTDSAGREVRKAVDGRCRYCGASQRALDRGADLESHAYSFIHTDDINSHIAELFGEDMQFDVVIGNPPYQLADGGQGASAVPIYHKFVEQAKALEPRFLTMVIPARWFFGGRGLDSFRREMLSDRRVRRIVDFADSRQAFDTVDVAGGICYFLWDRDHEGDCEIVSHDSQGRVSTSVRPLLEPGADVFIRSNESMAILRKIVQSETGGTGVMLPAAERFEQQVSGQKPFGLRTFFRGAEKKNSPDDVVVVQAGGRAWTPRASIVEGTHLIDKWKVFTSKSSSEHAGQADKNGMRRVLSLSGVIPPGSVVTETYVLLGSFNSEAEARNCLSYAMTKFFRFLVATRTSAQDLPRSAYSFVPVQDYTRPWTDSELYSKYNLNDAEIELIESTIRPMEAADD
;
A
#
# COMPACT_ATOMS: atom_id res chain seq x y z
N MET A 1 -0.77 -46.31 10.70
CA MET A 1 0.13 -45.22 10.18
C MET A 1 1.56 -45.71 10.42
N SER A 2 2.34 -45.86 9.36
CA SER A 2 3.68 -46.45 9.42
C SER A 2 4.66 -45.54 10.15
N GLU A 3 5.71 -46.14 10.75
CA GLU A 3 6.78 -45.40 11.45
C GLU A 3 7.46 -44.30 10.59
N GLN A 4 7.48 -44.46 9.27
CA GLN A 4 7.97 -43.49 8.31
C GLN A 4 7.17 -42.17 8.30
N VAL A 5 5.86 -42.20 8.56
CA VAL A 5 5.02 -40.99 8.66
C VAL A 5 5.32 -40.23 9.94
N ARG A 6 5.70 -40.91 11.03
CA ARG A 6 6.13 -40.29 12.29
C ARG A 6 7.51 -39.61 12.20
N LEU A 7 8.43 -40.15 11.42
CA LEU A 7 9.77 -39.58 11.21
C LEU A 7 9.72 -38.33 10.32
N ASN A 8 8.86 -38.27 9.31
CA ASN A 8 8.67 -37.09 8.47
C ASN A 8 8.00 -35.93 9.21
N LEU A 9 7.21 -36.18 10.23
CA LEU A 9 6.59 -35.16 11.08
C LEU A 9 7.56 -34.57 12.12
N ARG A 10 8.69 -35.24 12.43
CA ARG A 10 9.71 -34.72 13.37
C ARG A 10 10.72 -33.76 12.73
N GLY A 11 10.84 -33.74 11.41
CA GLY A 11 11.76 -32.87 10.67
C GLY A 11 11.10 -31.66 9.99
N ARG A 12 9.78 -31.64 9.92
CA ARG A 12 8.99 -30.50 9.49
C ARG A 12 8.23 -30.00 10.71
N ASN A 13 8.60 -28.80 11.17
CA ASN A 13 7.65 -27.98 11.88
C ASN A 13 6.46 -27.85 10.94
N PRO A 14 5.30 -28.50 11.18
CA PRO A 14 4.16 -28.33 10.29
C PRO A 14 3.85 -26.84 10.39
N ASP A 15 4.00 -26.16 9.28
CA ASP A 15 3.59 -24.78 9.17
C ASP A 15 2.06 -24.78 9.27
N VAL A 16 1.58 -24.71 10.51
CA VAL A 16 0.16 -24.61 10.85
C VAL A 16 -0.43 -23.41 10.12
N LEU A 17 0.39 -22.41 9.80
CA LEU A 17 0.03 -21.22 9.05
C LEU A 17 -0.33 -21.55 7.61
N THR A 18 0.36 -22.50 6.96
CA THR A 18 0.03 -22.95 5.59
C THR A 18 -1.30 -23.71 5.55
N CYS A 19 -1.64 -24.43 6.62
CA CYS A 19 -2.94 -25.12 6.73
C CYS A 19 -4.10 -24.13 6.98
N ILE A 20 -3.83 -22.98 7.60
CA ILE A 20 -4.81 -21.95 7.96
C ILE A 20 -4.91 -20.87 6.88
N ALA A 21 -3.86 -20.65 6.08
CA ALA A 21 -3.86 -19.70 4.95
C ALA A 21 -4.96 -19.98 3.90
N ASN A 22 -5.52 -21.18 3.91
CA ASN A 22 -6.68 -21.55 3.07
C ASN A 22 -8.03 -21.11 3.66
N LEU A 23 -8.06 -20.54 4.88
CA LEU A 23 -9.33 -20.15 5.52
C LEU A 23 -9.81 -18.76 5.10
N SER A 24 -8.91 -17.88 4.69
CA SER A 24 -9.24 -16.60 4.05
C SER A 24 -8.02 -16.11 3.26
N ASN A 25 -8.20 -15.77 2.00
CA ASN A 25 -7.13 -15.23 1.15
C ASN A 25 -6.62 -13.84 1.61
N ASP A 26 -7.27 -13.24 2.60
CA ASP A 26 -7.00 -11.87 3.07
C ASP A 26 -6.24 -11.82 4.40
N GLU A 27 -5.98 -12.98 5.03
CA GLU A 27 -5.29 -13.07 6.31
C GLU A 27 -3.80 -13.38 6.13
N VAL A 28 -2.98 -12.34 6.06
CA VAL A 28 -1.53 -12.46 6.04
C VAL A 28 -1.00 -12.71 7.45
N PHE A 29 -0.32 -13.86 7.65
CA PHE A 29 0.36 -14.17 8.89
C PHE A 29 1.77 -13.57 8.91
N THR A 30 2.15 -12.98 10.04
CA THR A 30 3.45 -12.34 10.20
C THR A 30 4.51 -13.39 10.56
N PRO A 31 5.61 -13.49 9.81
CA PRO A 31 6.71 -14.39 10.18
C PRO A 31 7.46 -13.84 11.42
N PRO A 32 8.06 -14.72 12.25
CA PRO A 32 8.72 -14.32 13.49
C PRO A 32 9.88 -13.33 13.29
N ASN A 33 10.62 -13.43 12.20
CA ASN A 33 11.71 -12.48 11.87
C ASN A 33 11.20 -11.05 11.70
N LEU A 34 10.06 -10.84 11.02
CA LEU A 34 9.46 -9.54 10.86
C LEU A 34 8.89 -9.01 12.19
N ALA A 35 8.21 -9.87 12.96
CA ALA A 35 7.72 -9.50 14.29
C ALA A 35 8.87 -9.04 15.21
N ASN A 36 9.98 -9.78 15.22
CA ASN A 36 11.17 -9.42 15.98
C ASN A 36 11.81 -8.11 15.48
N ALA A 37 11.88 -7.88 14.16
CA ALA A 37 12.39 -6.63 13.61
C ALA A 37 11.55 -5.41 14.07
N MET A 38 10.22 -5.56 14.12
CA MET A 38 9.32 -4.51 14.62
C MET A 38 9.49 -4.27 16.13
N LEU A 39 9.63 -5.33 16.93
CA LEU A 39 9.92 -5.23 18.37
C LEU A 39 11.31 -4.59 18.64
N ASP A 40 12.31 -4.87 17.80
CA ASP A 40 13.64 -4.24 17.89
C ASP A 40 13.60 -2.73 17.61
N VAL A 41 12.71 -2.29 16.72
CA VAL A 41 12.52 -0.85 16.46
C VAL A 41 11.94 -0.16 17.68
N VAL A 42 10.94 -0.76 18.35
CA VAL A 42 10.36 -0.25 19.60
C VAL A 42 11.42 -0.20 20.71
N ALA A 43 12.17 -1.28 20.90
CA ALA A 43 13.21 -1.36 21.94
C ALA A 43 14.32 -0.30 21.75
N ARG A 44 14.75 -0.08 20.51
CA ARG A 44 15.74 0.97 20.20
C ARG A 44 15.20 2.37 20.49
N ALA A 45 13.94 2.64 20.15
CA ALA A 45 13.32 3.92 20.43
C ALA A 45 13.17 4.17 21.93
N TRP A 46 12.72 3.16 22.67
CA TRP A 46 12.64 3.21 24.14
C TRP A 46 14.00 3.53 24.76
N ALA A 47 15.03 2.76 24.41
CA ALA A 47 16.38 2.97 24.93
C ALA A 47 16.92 4.36 24.62
N ALA A 48 16.69 4.88 23.42
CA ALA A 48 17.11 6.22 23.03
C ALA A 48 16.45 7.32 23.88
N ASP A 49 15.17 7.14 24.25
CA ASP A 49 14.41 8.13 24.99
C ASP A 49 14.59 8.03 26.51
N THR A 50 15.02 6.86 27.01
CA THR A 50 15.17 6.57 28.46
C THR A 50 16.62 6.47 28.93
N GLY A 51 17.57 6.97 28.15
CA GLY A 51 18.99 6.94 28.52
C GLY A 51 19.63 5.55 28.53
N GLY A 52 19.12 4.65 27.68
CA GLY A 52 19.65 3.30 27.51
C GLY A 52 18.91 2.21 28.30
N ALA A 53 17.76 2.52 28.91
CA ALA A 53 16.99 1.51 29.64
C ALA A 53 16.43 0.45 28.67
N ASP A 54 16.39 -0.80 29.15
CA ASP A 54 15.83 -1.92 28.40
C ASP A 54 14.32 -2.03 28.65
N ILE A 55 13.50 -1.85 27.63
CA ILE A 55 12.04 -2.00 27.70
C ILE A 55 11.62 -3.41 28.20
N TRP A 56 12.45 -4.42 27.96
CA TRP A 56 12.17 -5.80 28.35
C TRP A 56 12.43 -6.07 29.84
N ALA A 57 13.15 -5.17 30.49
CA ALA A 57 13.44 -5.21 31.94
C ALA A 57 12.48 -4.34 32.75
N ASP A 58 11.46 -3.75 32.15
CA ASP A 58 10.46 -2.92 32.84
C ASP A 58 9.16 -3.71 33.04
N SER A 59 8.85 -4.02 34.32
CA SER A 59 7.65 -4.79 34.67
C SER A 59 6.33 -4.03 34.55
N SER A 60 6.38 -2.73 34.26
CA SER A 60 5.18 -1.90 34.09
C SER A 60 4.71 -1.76 32.66
N VAL A 61 5.57 -1.97 31.67
CA VAL A 61 5.26 -1.79 30.24
C VAL A 61 4.21 -2.78 29.74
N ARG A 62 3.22 -2.28 29.01
CA ARG A 62 2.08 -3.06 28.51
C ARG A 62 2.05 -3.07 26.98
N PHE A 63 1.90 -4.27 26.42
CA PHE A 63 1.85 -4.55 24.98
C PHE A 63 0.44 -4.99 24.57
N LEU A 64 -0.10 -4.40 23.50
CA LEU A 64 -1.37 -4.81 22.90
C LEU A 64 -1.18 -5.20 21.43
N ASP A 65 -1.64 -6.40 21.04
CA ASP A 65 -1.91 -6.76 19.65
C ASP A 65 -3.43 -6.81 19.45
N PRO A 66 -4.06 -5.73 18.93
CA PRO A 66 -5.51 -5.62 18.89
C PRO A 66 -6.17 -6.35 17.70
N PHE A 67 -5.39 -7.07 16.91
CA PHE A 67 -5.85 -7.88 15.78
C PHE A 67 -5.04 -9.16 15.64
N THR A 68 -4.80 -9.79 16.79
CA THR A 68 -3.93 -10.97 16.85
C THR A 68 -4.51 -12.13 16.03
N LYS A 69 -3.63 -12.79 15.30
CA LYS A 69 -3.93 -13.98 14.48
C LYS A 69 -3.27 -15.22 15.08
N SER A 70 -1.96 -15.39 14.83
CA SER A 70 -1.18 -16.49 15.41
C SER A 70 -0.62 -16.19 16.80
N GLY A 71 -0.72 -14.94 17.27
CA GLY A 71 -0.11 -14.49 18.51
C GLY A 71 1.40 -14.31 18.45
N VAL A 72 1.99 -14.19 17.26
CA VAL A 72 3.45 -14.10 17.08
C VAL A 72 4.05 -12.90 17.81
N PHE A 73 3.45 -11.71 17.68
CA PHE A 73 3.94 -10.51 18.38
C PHE A 73 3.93 -10.68 19.88
N LEU A 74 2.82 -11.19 20.42
CA LEU A 74 2.67 -11.42 21.86
C LEU A 74 3.63 -12.49 22.38
N ARG A 75 3.84 -13.56 21.61
CA ARG A 75 4.79 -14.63 21.93
C ARG A 75 6.23 -14.12 21.98
N GLU A 76 6.66 -13.37 20.93
CA GLU A 76 8.01 -12.84 20.87
C GLU A 76 8.25 -11.78 21.97
N ALA A 77 7.26 -10.92 22.25
CA ALA A 77 7.32 -9.98 23.36
C ALA A 77 7.41 -10.72 24.71
N THR A 78 6.57 -11.75 24.93
CA THR A 78 6.61 -12.59 26.13
C THR A 78 8.00 -13.21 26.33
N SER A 79 8.58 -13.77 25.26
CA SER A 79 9.92 -14.39 25.33
C SER A 79 11.01 -13.40 25.78
N ARG A 80 10.96 -12.17 25.27
CA ARG A 80 11.90 -11.10 25.62
C ARG A 80 11.70 -10.61 27.05
N LEU A 81 10.44 -10.42 27.48
CA LEU A 81 10.12 -10.04 28.86
C LEU A 81 10.53 -11.11 29.87
N VAL A 82 10.36 -12.41 29.53
CA VAL A 82 10.83 -13.51 30.41
C VAL A 82 12.34 -13.45 30.61
N ALA A 83 13.11 -13.07 29.60
CA ALA A 83 14.55 -12.89 29.74
C ALA A 83 14.90 -11.59 30.50
N GLY A 84 14.26 -10.46 30.09
CA GLY A 84 14.59 -9.14 30.63
C GLY A 84 14.24 -8.93 32.09
N LEU A 85 13.15 -9.53 32.58
CA LEU A 85 12.69 -9.42 33.97
C LEU A 85 13.34 -10.46 34.92
N ALA A 86 14.38 -11.19 34.47
CA ALA A 86 14.98 -12.25 35.28
C ALA A 86 15.57 -11.77 36.61
N ASP A 87 16.13 -10.57 36.63
CA ASP A 87 16.73 -9.97 37.83
C ASP A 87 15.66 -9.36 38.75
N GLU A 88 14.60 -8.74 38.19
CA GLU A 88 13.53 -8.12 38.98
C GLU A 88 12.57 -9.16 39.57
N ILE A 89 12.22 -10.18 38.81
CA ILE A 89 11.33 -11.28 39.22
C ILE A 89 12.08 -12.62 39.02
N PRO A 90 12.92 -13.05 39.98
CA PRO A 90 13.78 -14.23 39.81
C PRO A 90 13.02 -15.55 39.65
N ASP A 91 11.87 -15.71 40.33
CA ASP A 91 11.04 -16.90 40.20
C ASP A 91 10.37 -16.95 38.84
N LEU A 92 10.66 -18.01 38.06
CA LEU A 92 10.18 -18.12 36.68
C LEU A 92 8.66 -18.17 36.59
N GLN A 93 7.98 -18.87 37.50
CA GLN A 93 6.52 -18.98 37.46
C GLN A 93 5.85 -17.64 37.80
N GLN A 94 6.34 -16.95 38.84
CA GLN A 94 5.84 -15.62 39.17
C GLN A 94 6.08 -14.63 38.03
N ARG A 95 7.25 -14.69 37.39
CA ARG A 95 7.59 -13.86 36.25
C ARG A 95 6.67 -14.13 35.05
N VAL A 96 6.43 -15.40 34.68
CA VAL A 96 5.50 -15.77 33.60
C VAL A 96 4.08 -15.31 33.94
N ASP A 97 3.61 -15.53 35.16
CA ASP A 97 2.28 -15.09 35.59
C ASP A 97 2.15 -13.55 35.57
N HIS A 98 3.17 -12.82 35.99
CA HIS A 98 3.21 -11.37 35.92
C HIS A 98 3.10 -10.89 34.46
N ILE A 99 3.97 -11.38 33.58
CA ILE A 99 4.01 -10.98 32.17
C ILE A 99 2.66 -11.24 31.49
N LEU A 100 2.15 -12.46 31.59
CA LEU A 100 0.94 -12.87 30.89
C LEU A 100 -0.33 -12.21 31.45
N SER A 101 -0.36 -11.86 32.75
CA SER A 101 -1.53 -11.23 33.36
C SER A 101 -1.49 -9.70 33.40
N LYS A 102 -0.29 -9.07 33.27
CA LYS A 102 -0.13 -7.62 33.47
C LYS A 102 0.48 -6.87 32.28
N GLN A 103 1.22 -7.56 31.39
CA GLN A 103 1.99 -6.88 30.37
C GLN A 103 1.59 -7.24 28.93
N VAL A 104 0.98 -8.42 28.69
CA VAL A 104 0.69 -8.92 27.34
C VAL A 104 -0.80 -9.08 27.13
N PHE A 105 -1.36 -8.36 26.13
CA PHE A 105 -2.77 -8.29 25.85
C PHE A 105 -3.04 -8.46 24.34
N GLY A 106 -4.17 -9.08 23.98
CA GLY A 106 -4.54 -9.25 22.58
C GLY A 106 -6.03 -9.32 22.36
N ILE A 107 -6.45 -8.92 21.15
CA ILE A 107 -7.82 -9.07 20.65
C ILE A 107 -7.75 -9.91 19.37
N GLY A 108 -8.36 -11.09 19.38
CA GLY A 108 -8.43 -11.96 18.20
C GLY A 108 -9.38 -11.40 17.14
N ILE A 109 -9.02 -11.52 15.89
CA ILE A 109 -9.89 -11.11 14.77
C ILE A 109 -11.01 -12.11 14.51
N THR A 110 -10.79 -13.39 14.85
CA THR A 110 -11.77 -14.48 14.78
C THR A 110 -11.67 -15.35 16.02
N GLN A 111 -12.68 -16.17 16.28
CA GLN A 111 -12.61 -17.13 17.38
C GLN A 111 -11.44 -18.12 17.20
N LEU A 112 -11.22 -18.58 15.96
CA LEU A 112 -10.12 -19.51 15.66
C LEU A 112 -8.76 -18.87 15.90
N THR A 113 -8.54 -17.64 15.43
CA THR A 113 -7.27 -16.94 15.62
C THR A 113 -7.00 -16.62 17.09
N SER A 114 -8.03 -16.30 17.89
CA SER A 114 -7.87 -16.12 19.34
C SER A 114 -7.41 -17.41 20.04
N LEU A 115 -7.97 -18.57 19.65
CA LEU A 115 -7.56 -19.87 20.18
C LEU A 115 -6.12 -20.25 19.79
N ILE A 116 -5.71 -19.89 18.56
CA ILE A 116 -4.33 -20.09 18.08
C ILE A 116 -3.37 -19.19 18.86
N ALA A 117 -3.71 -17.91 19.02
CA ALA A 117 -2.90 -16.96 19.77
C ALA A 117 -2.73 -17.40 21.23
N ARG A 118 -3.81 -17.81 21.90
CA ARG A 118 -3.75 -18.39 23.27
C ARG A 118 -2.81 -19.60 23.31
N ARG A 119 -2.89 -20.47 22.32
CA ARG A 119 -2.02 -21.64 22.24
C ARG A 119 -0.55 -21.29 22.03
N SER A 120 -0.28 -20.22 21.29
CA SER A 120 1.07 -19.69 21.08
C SER A 120 1.66 -19.04 22.35
N VAL A 121 0.81 -18.36 23.13
CA VAL A 121 1.22 -17.54 24.28
C VAL A 121 1.10 -18.31 25.59
N TYR A 122 0.00 -19.06 25.80
CA TYR A 122 -0.26 -19.79 27.06
C TYR A 122 0.09 -21.28 26.98
N CYS A 123 0.56 -21.78 25.84
CA CYS A 123 0.70 -23.21 25.53
C CYS A 123 -0.62 -24.00 25.61
N SER A 124 -1.75 -23.33 25.76
CA SER A 124 -3.09 -23.89 25.91
C SER A 124 -4.13 -22.98 25.25
N LYS A 125 -5.22 -23.54 24.73
CA LYS A 125 -6.36 -22.77 24.23
C LYS A 125 -7.15 -22.07 25.35
N TRP A 126 -6.96 -22.50 26.61
CA TRP A 126 -7.59 -21.93 27.80
C TRP A 126 -6.51 -21.41 28.74
N ALA A 127 -6.54 -20.10 29.05
CA ALA A 127 -5.54 -19.47 29.92
C ALA A 127 -5.52 -20.08 31.34
N ASN A 128 -6.67 -20.48 31.86
CA ASN A 128 -6.83 -21.17 33.15
C ASN A 128 -6.82 -22.71 33.01
N GLY A 129 -6.45 -23.23 31.85
CA GLY A 129 -6.47 -24.67 31.58
C GLY A 129 -5.32 -25.43 32.26
N ARG A 130 -5.52 -26.72 32.52
CA ARG A 130 -4.51 -27.60 33.15
C ARG A 130 -3.12 -27.56 32.50
N TYR A 131 -3.05 -27.28 31.20
CA TYR A 131 -1.81 -27.26 30.43
C TYR A 131 -1.31 -25.85 30.12
N SER A 132 -1.95 -24.82 30.70
CA SER A 132 -1.47 -23.44 30.58
C SER A 132 -0.19 -23.27 31.39
N ILE A 133 0.74 -22.49 30.83
CA ILE A 133 1.93 -22.03 31.57
C ILE A 133 1.60 -20.85 32.52
N ALA A 134 0.44 -20.21 32.36
CA ALA A 134 -0.04 -19.16 33.24
C ALA A 134 -0.93 -19.77 34.32
N HIS A 135 -0.61 -19.53 35.61
CA HIS A 135 -1.36 -20.07 36.74
C HIS A 135 -2.24 -19.01 37.45
N SER A 136 -2.11 -17.76 37.06
CA SER A 136 -2.82 -16.63 37.68
C SER A 136 -4.23 -16.37 37.12
N PHE A 137 -4.56 -16.92 35.94
CA PHE A 137 -5.84 -16.66 35.33
C PHE A 137 -6.98 -17.48 35.92
N THR A 138 -8.11 -16.80 36.15
CA THR A 138 -9.38 -17.43 36.53
C THR A 138 -10.32 -17.63 35.34
N LYS A 139 -10.21 -16.78 34.32
CA LYS A 139 -11.02 -16.84 33.08
C LYS A 139 -10.31 -17.63 31.99
N PRO A 140 -11.05 -18.34 31.13
CA PRO A 140 -10.45 -19.15 30.07
C PRO A 140 -9.75 -18.34 28.99
N ASP A 141 -10.17 -17.09 28.77
CA ASP A 141 -9.61 -16.20 27.73
C ASP A 141 -8.29 -15.58 28.16
N GLY A 142 -8.05 -15.44 29.47
CA GLY A 142 -6.91 -14.68 29.98
C GLY A 142 -6.98 -13.23 29.48
N ASN A 143 -5.89 -12.75 28.89
CA ASN A 143 -5.79 -11.43 28.28
C ASN A 143 -5.84 -11.46 26.74
N ILE A 144 -6.21 -12.60 26.14
CA ILE A 144 -6.39 -12.70 24.69
C ILE A 144 -7.87 -12.91 24.38
N TRP A 145 -8.57 -11.82 24.12
CA TRP A 145 -9.99 -11.77 23.97
C TRP A 145 -10.44 -11.99 22.53
N PHE A 146 -11.64 -12.51 22.38
CA PHE A 146 -12.41 -12.48 21.14
C PHE A 146 -13.86 -12.17 21.48
N GLN A 147 -14.44 -11.20 20.79
CA GLN A 147 -15.84 -10.85 20.88
C GLN A 147 -16.44 -10.85 19.47
N PRO A 148 -17.43 -11.71 19.20
CA PRO A 148 -18.16 -11.64 17.95
C PRO A 148 -18.93 -10.33 17.88
N MET A 149 -18.84 -9.65 16.73
CA MET A 149 -19.52 -8.39 16.47
C MET A 149 -20.38 -8.52 15.22
N GLU A 150 -21.44 -7.73 15.18
CA GLU A 150 -22.28 -7.57 13.99
C GLU A 150 -21.94 -6.26 13.28
N HIS A 151 -22.15 -6.25 11.97
CA HIS A 151 -22.03 -5.01 11.20
C HIS A 151 -23.18 -4.05 11.55
N ALA A 152 -22.87 -2.77 11.69
CA ALA A 152 -23.87 -1.70 11.81
C ALA A 152 -24.22 -1.19 10.41
N TRP A 153 -25.30 -1.69 9.84
CA TRP A 153 -25.72 -1.34 8.49
C TRP A 153 -26.41 0.02 8.44
N ASP A 154 -25.87 0.96 7.63
CA ASP A 154 -26.51 2.21 7.27
C ASP A 154 -27.23 2.05 5.93
N GLY A 155 -28.49 2.48 5.89
CA GLY A 155 -29.36 2.30 4.74
C GLY A 155 -30.02 0.91 4.77
N GLY A 156 -31.33 0.91 4.85
CA GLY A 156 -32.11 -0.30 4.71
C GLY A 156 -32.08 -0.83 3.28
N THR A 157 -32.72 -1.97 3.05
CA THR A 157 -32.98 -2.54 1.72
C THR A 157 -33.98 -1.68 0.93
N ASP A 158 -33.60 -0.42 0.69
CA ASP A 158 -34.40 0.47 -0.14
C ASP A 158 -34.18 0.13 -1.61
N TRP A 159 -35.30 0.13 -2.33
CA TRP A 159 -35.27 -0.05 -3.77
C TRP A 159 -35.28 1.32 -4.43
N ILE A 160 -34.27 1.61 -5.25
CA ILE A 160 -34.29 2.80 -6.11
C ILE A 160 -34.72 2.40 -7.52
N ILE A 161 -35.51 3.27 -8.15
CA ILE A 161 -35.86 3.15 -9.56
C ILE A 161 -34.73 3.81 -10.34
N THR A 162 -34.06 3.04 -11.20
CA THR A 162 -33.01 3.53 -12.11
C THR A 162 -33.40 3.20 -13.54
N THR A 163 -32.89 3.95 -14.49
CA THR A 163 -33.09 3.69 -15.93
C THR A 163 -31.91 2.88 -16.45
N ASP A 164 -32.18 1.75 -17.11
CA ASP A 164 -31.15 0.93 -17.75
C ASP A 164 -30.65 1.60 -19.05
N SER A 165 -29.62 1.00 -19.68
CA SER A 165 -29.04 1.49 -20.93
C SER A 165 -30.03 1.47 -22.12
N ALA A 166 -31.17 0.83 -21.98
CA ALA A 166 -32.25 0.78 -22.96
C ALA A 166 -33.43 1.74 -22.64
N GLY A 167 -33.27 2.62 -21.61
CA GLY A 167 -34.27 3.59 -21.21
C GLY A 167 -35.43 3.02 -20.38
N ARG A 168 -35.33 1.79 -19.87
CA ARG A 168 -36.40 1.14 -19.08
C ARG A 168 -36.16 1.37 -17.59
N GLU A 169 -37.21 1.67 -16.83
CA GLU A 169 -37.14 1.73 -15.37
C GLU A 169 -36.88 0.34 -14.78
N VAL A 170 -35.79 0.24 -14.03
CA VAL A 170 -35.37 -0.98 -13.33
C VAL A 170 -35.29 -0.70 -11.84
N ARG A 171 -35.94 -1.53 -11.03
CA ARG A 171 -35.76 -1.49 -9.58
C ARG A 171 -34.40 -2.08 -9.21
N LYS A 172 -33.56 -1.28 -8.59
CA LYS A 172 -32.26 -1.69 -8.08
C LYS A 172 -32.27 -1.64 -6.57
N ALA A 173 -31.93 -2.74 -5.91
CA ALA A 173 -31.73 -2.76 -4.45
C ALA A 173 -30.55 -1.86 -4.08
N VAL A 174 -30.74 -0.98 -3.13
CA VAL A 174 -29.64 -0.24 -2.49
C VAL A 174 -28.99 -1.19 -1.52
N ASP A 175 -27.70 -1.44 -1.71
CA ASP A 175 -26.89 -2.27 -0.84
C ASP A 175 -26.50 -1.46 0.40
N GLY A 176 -26.97 -1.87 1.57
CA GLY A 176 -26.59 -1.27 2.85
C GLY A 176 -25.07 -1.35 3.04
N ARG A 177 -24.50 -0.33 3.68
CA ARG A 177 -23.07 -0.28 4.00
C ARG A 177 -22.87 -0.24 5.50
N CYS A 178 -21.90 -1.00 6.01
CA CYS A 178 -21.51 -0.88 7.40
C CYS A 178 -20.87 0.50 7.65
N ARG A 179 -21.36 1.26 8.64
CA ARG A 179 -20.87 2.61 8.97
C ARG A 179 -19.41 2.61 9.42
N TYR A 180 -18.92 1.52 10.02
CA TYR A 180 -17.55 1.41 10.51
C TYR A 180 -16.56 0.98 9.42
N CYS A 181 -16.81 -0.16 8.77
CA CYS A 181 -15.84 -0.75 7.83
C CYS A 181 -16.19 -0.51 6.36
N GLY A 182 -17.41 -0.03 6.04
CA GLY A 182 -17.87 0.18 4.66
C GLY A 182 -18.24 -1.12 3.93
N ALA A 183 -18.30 -2.26 4.64
CA ALA A 183 -18.71 -3.55 4.10
C ALA A 183 -20.07 -3.48 3.42
N SER A 184 -20.23 -4.22 2.32
CA SER A 184 -21.51 -4.40 1.64
C SER A 184 -22.38 -5.40 2.39
N GLN A 185 -23.59 -5.02 2.76
CA GLN A 185 -24.54 -5.93 3.42
C GLN A 185 -24.80 -7.17 2.57
N ARG A 186 -25.01 -6.98 1.29
CA ARG A 186 -25.25 -8.08 0.35
C ARG A 186 -24.09 -9.08 0.26
N ALA A 187 -22.85 -8.60 0.43
CA ALA A 187 -21.66 -9.46 0.33
C ALA A 187 -21.38 -10.20 1.65
N LEU A 188 -21.66 -9.61 2.80
CA LEU A 188 -21.24 -10.10 4.12
C LEU A 188 -22.38 -10.49 5.05
N ASP A 189 -23.65 -10.28 4.68
CA ASP A 189 -24.81 -10.84 5.37
C ASP A 189 -24.96 -12.33 4.97
N ARG A 190 -24.15 -13.17 5.59
CA ARG A 190 -24.04 -14.60 5.27
C ARG A 190 -24.78 -15.50 6.27
N GLY A 191 -25.56 -14.93 7.19
CA GLY A 191 -26.21 -15.66 8.27
C GLY A 191 -25.30 -15.90 9.49
N ALA A 192 -25.92 -16.30 10.60
CA ALA A 192 -25.26 -16.41 11.91
C ALA A 192 -24.18 -17.50 12.02
N ASP A 193 -24.12 -18.41 11.04
CA ASP A 193 -23.20 -19.57 11.07
C ASP A 193 -21.82 -19.26 10.44
N LEU A 194 -21.65 -18.10 9.81
CA LEU A 194 -20.40 -17.70 9.15
C LEU A 194 -19.79 -16.48 9.82
N GLU A 195 -18.45 -16.40 9.77
CA GLU A 195 -17.70 -15.26 10.30
C GLU A 195 -18.18 -13.95 9.66
N SER A 196 -18.54 -12.97 10.48
CA SER A 196 -19.09 -11.68 10.02
C SER A 196 -18.03 -10.71 9.49
N HIS A 197 -16.74 -10.95 9.78
CA HIS A 197 -15.62 -10.02 9.54
C HIS A 197 -15.85 -8.61 10.14
N ALA A 198 -16.72 -8.50 11.13
CA ALA A 198 -16.87 -7.29 11.93
C ALA A 198 -15.87 -7.33 13.08
N TYR A 199 -14.76 -6.63 12.89
CA TYR A 199 -13.66 -6.61 13.86
C TYR A 199 -13.99 -5.65 15.01
N SER A 200 -14.03 -6.15 16.25
CA SER A 200 -14.44 -5.38 17.43
C SER A 200 -13.64 -4.09 17.62
N PHE A 201 -12.35 -4.12 17.30
CA PHE A 201 -11.46 -2.97 17.45
C PHE A 201 -11.85 -1.75 16.58
N ILE A 202 -12.49 -1.94 15.43
CA ILE A 202 -12.92 -0.84 14.54
C ILE A 202 -14.44 -0.67 14.47
N HIS A 203 -15.22 -1.49 15.18
CA HIS A 203 -16.68 -1.40 15.21
C HIS A 203 -17.16 -0.77 16.54
N THR A 204 -16.51 0.30 16.94
CA THR A 204 -16.86 1.11 18.10
C THR A 204 -16.69 2.59 17.80
N ASP A 205 -17.52 3.42 18.40
CA ASP A 205 -17.40 4.88 18.33
C ASP A 205 -16.41 5.43 19.39
N ASP A 206 -16.14 4.63 20.44
CA ASP A 206 -15.22 4.97 21.52
C ASP A 206 -14.33 3.77 21.85
N ILE A 207 -13.10 3.80 21.32
CA ILE A 207 -12.13 2.73 21.53
C ILE A 207 -11.63 2.66 22.97
N ASN A 208 -11.55 3.79 23.69
CA ASN A 208 -11.09 3.80 25.06
C ASN A 208 -12.10 3.11 25.97
N SER A 209 -13.40 3.43 25.83
CA SER A 209 -14.47 2.72 26.55
C SER A 209 -14.49 1.23 26.21
N HIS A 210 -14.29 0.88 24.95
CA HIS A 210 -14.25 -0.53 24.54
C HIS A 210 -13.07 -1.29 25.17
N ILE A 211 -11.90 -0.69 25.23
CA ILE A 211 -10.71 -1.26 25.88
C ILE A 211 -10.93 -1.38 27.39
N ALA A 212 -11.58 -0.38 28.01
CA ALA A 212 -11.92 -0.42 29.43
C ALA A 212 -12.88 -1.58 29.78
N GLU A 213 -13.86 -1.85 28.93
CA GLU A 213 -14.77 -2.99 29.08
C GLU A 213 -14.03 -4.34 29.01
N LEU A 214 -13.05 -4.48 28.12
CA LEU A 214 -12.30 -5.72 27.94
C LEU A 214 -11.27 -5.97 29.04
N PHE A 215 -10.51 -4.94 29.42
CA PHE A 215 -9.30 -5.09 30.23
C PHE A 215 -9.33 -4.33 31.56
N GLY A 216 -10.31 -3.46 31.78
CA GLY A 216 -10.48 -2.64 33.00
C GLY A 216 -10.33 -1.14 32.74
N GLU A 217 -10.94 -0.31 33.60
CA GLU A 217 -11.10 1.14 33.41
C GLU A 217 -9.78 1.92 33.35
N ASP A 218 -8.71 1.45 34.03
CA ASP A 218 -7.41 2.13 34.09
C ASP A 218 -6.40 1.57 33.06
N MET A 219 -6.87 0.89 32.01
CA MET A 219 -5.98 0.22 31.09
C MET A 219 -5.40 1.19 30.06
N GLN A 220 -4.10 1.45 30.15
CA GLN A 220 -3.29 2.11 29.15
C GLN A 220 -2.23 1.16 28.60
N PHE A 221 -1.93 1.29 27.30
CA PHE A 221 -0.89 0.50 26.64
C PHE A 221 0.28 1.41 26.25
N ASP A 222 1.50 0.95 26.56
CA ASP A 222 2.71 1.64 26.13
C ASP A 222 3.02 1.34 24.66
N VAL A 223 2.77 0.09 24.26
CA VAL A 223 3.08 -0.39 22.91
C VAL A 223 1.85 -1.05 22.29
N VAL A 224 1.40 -0.53 21.16
CA VAL A 224 0.43 -1.20 20.28
C VAL A 224 1.17 -1.72 19.04
N ILE A 225 1.11 -3.03 18.81
CA ILE A 225 1.86 -3.70 17.74
C ILE A 225 1.01 -4.72 17.02
N GLY A 226 1.12 -4.81 15.68
CA GLY A 226 0.46 -5.90 14.99
C GLY A 226 0.45 -5.79 13.46
N ASN A 227 -0.29 -6.72 12.85
CA ASN A 227 -0.55 -6.80 11.41
C ASN A 227 -2.07 -6.81 11.18
N PRO A 228 -2.70 -5.64 10.93
CA PRO A 228 -4.15 -5.54 10.77
C PRO A 228 -4.63 -6.26 9.51
N PRO A 229 -5.92 -6.61 9.41
CA PRO A 229 -6.55 -6.99 8.14
C PRO A 229 -6.38 -5.89 7.09
N TYR A 230 -5.94 -6.26 5.86
CA TYR A 230 -5.61 -5.27 4.83
C TYR A 230 -6.82 -4.75 4.08
N GLN A 231 -7.78 -5.62 3.81
CA GLN A 231 -8.97 -5.30 3.03
C GLN A 231 -10.14 -6.16 3.49
N LEU A 232 -11.35 -5.74 3.16
CA LEU A 232 -12.53 -6.57 3.29
C LEU A 232 -12.65 -7.46 2.06
N ALA A 233 -12.84 -8.76 2.28
CA ALA A 233 -13.27 -9.66 1.24
C ALA A 233 -14.71 -9.30 0.86
N ASP A 234 -14.94 -8.84 -0.37
CA ASP A 234 -16.29 -8.51 -0.86
C ASP A 234 -17.05 -9.73 -1.41
N GLY A 235 -16.58 -10.94 -1.08
CA GLY A 235 -17.29 -12.22 -1.37
C GLY A 235 -17.44 -12.56 -2.86
N GLY A 236 -16.86 -11.76 -3.76
CA GLY A 236 -16.98 -11.91 -5.21
C GLY A 236 -15.65 -11.75 -5.94
N GLN A 237 -15.56 -12.31 -7.14
CA GLN A 237 -14.41 -12.23 -8.06
C GLN A 237 -14.22 -10.82 -8.65
N GLY A 238 -14.36 -9.76 -7.88
CA GLY A 238 -14.35 -8.38 -8.37
C GLY A 238 -13.16 -7.57 -7.87
N ALA A 239 -12.63 -6.71 -8.71
CA ALA A 239 -11.56 -5.75 -8.47
C ALA A 239 -11.92 -4.60 -7.47
N SER A 240 -12.79 -4.85 -6.48
CA SER A 240 -13.40 -3.84 -5.61
C SER A 240 -13.07 -4.00 -4.13
N ALA A 241 -12.06 -4.78 -3.76
CA ALA A 241 -11.65 -4.89 -2.36
C ALA A 241 -11.35 -3.50 -1.77
N VAL A 242 -12.03 -3.18 -0.66
CA VAL A 242 -11.89 -1.89 0.02
C VAL A 242 -10.83 -2.02 1.11
N PRO A 243 -9.79 -1.19 1.12
CA PRO A 243 -8.82 -1.18 2.20
C PRO A 243 -9.48 -0.84 3.54
N ILE A 244 -9.09 -1.56 4.62
CA ILE A 244 -9.58 -1.29 5.97
C ILE A 244 -8.46 -1.05 6.99
N TYR A 245 -7.21 -1.38 6.66
CA TYR A 245 -6.08 -1.27 7.59
C TYR A 245 -5.89 0.13 8.19
N HIS A 246 -6.23 1.18 7.45
CA HIS A 246 -6.15 2.56 7.91
C HIS A 246 -7.04 2.81 9.14
N LYS A 247 -8.23 2.20 9.20
CA LYS A 247 -9.14 2.32 10.34
C LYS A 247 -8.55 1.72 11.62
N PHE A 248 -7.77 0.64 11.48
CA PHE A 248 -7.04 0.07 12.62
C PHE A 248 -5.92 0.97 13.11
N VAL A 249 -5.21 1.64 12.19
CA VAL A 249 -4.18 2.62 12.55
C VAL A 249 -4.80 3.82 13.26
N GLU A 250 -5.91 4.35 12.73
CA GLU A 250 -6.65 5.49 13.31
C GLU A 250 -7.13 5.17 14.74
N GLN A 251 -7.75 4.01 14.95
CA GLN A 251 -8.21 3.57 16.28
C GLN A 251 -7.04 3.31 17.24
N ALA A 252 -5.93 2.75 16.76
CA ALA A 252 -4.76 2.53 17.60
C ALA A 252 -4.08 3.85 18.01
N LYS A 253 -4.06 4.87 17.16
CA LYS A 253 -3.62 6.22 17.51
C LYS A 253 -4.54 6.86 18.55
N ALA A 254 -5.86 6.62 18.47
CA ALA A 254 -6.84 7.13 19.44
C ALA A 254 -6.67 6.55 20.86
N LEU A 255 -5.99 5.41 21.02
CA LEU A 255 -5.57 4.87 22.33
C LEU A 255 -4.38 5.63 22.93
N GLU A 256 -3.74 6.53 22.18
CA GLU A 256 -2.58 7.32 22.59
C GLU A 256 -1.43 6.50 23.23
N PRO A 257 -1.05 5.34 22.63
CA PRO A 257 0.07 4.57 23.18
C PRO A 257 1.36 5.37 23.09
N ARG A 258 2.36 5.02 23.90
CA ARG A 258 3.70 5.61 23.74
C ARG A 258 4.26 5.26 22.35
N PHE A 259 4.16 4.00 21.94
CA PHE A 259 4.60 3.51 20.64
C PHE A 259 3.50 2.75 19.92
N LEU A 260 3.33 3.06 18.63
CA LEU A 260 2.49 2.29 17.72
C LEU A 260 3.35 1.78 16.56
N THR A 261 3.35 0.48 16.32
CA THR A 261 4.01 -0.12 15.16
C THR A 261 3.11 -1.13 14.47
N MET A 262 2.88 -0.93 13.20
CA MET A 262 2.05 -1.82 12.38
C MET A 262 2.69 -2.07 11.03
N VAL A 263 2.53 -3.29 10.51
CA VAL A 263 2.87 -3.62 9.12
C VAL A 263 1.62 -3.52 8.25
N ILE A 264 1.68 -2.68 7.21
CA ILE A 264 0.54 -2.35 6.33
C ILE A 264 0.98 -2.30 4.87
N PRO A 265 0.03 -2.46 3.90
CA PRO A 265 0.33 -2.25 2.49
C PRO A 265 0.83 -0.84 2.22
N ALA A 266 1.90 -0.70 1.42
CA ALA A 266 2.53 0.59 1.11
C ALA A 266 1.76 1.44 0.09
N ARG A 267 0.62 0.97 -0.42
CA ARG A 267 -0.20 1.71 -1.41
C ARG A 267 -0.62 3.11 -0.97
N TRP A 268 -0.79 3.34 0.34
CA TRP A 268 -1.16 4.66 0.85
C TRP A 268 -0.13 5.76 0.54
N PHE A 269 1.11 5.43 0.24
CA PHE A 269 2.15 6.39 -0.14
C PHE A 269 1.76 7.24 -1.36
N PHE A 270 1.10 6.63 -2.33
CA PHE A 270 0.75 7.26 -3.61
C PHE A 270 -0.74 7.58 -3.74
N GLY A 271 -1.55 7.16 -2.79
CA GLY A 271 -3.00 7.24 -2.82
C GLY A 271 -3.63 5.86 -3.03
N GLY A 272 -4.93 5.83 -3.05
CA GLY A 272 -5.73 4.63 -3.21
C GLY A 272 -7.18 4.93 -2.92
N ARG A 273 -8.07 4.10 -3.40
CA ARG A 273 -9.52 4.31 -3.19
C ARG A 273 -9.83 4.37 -1.69
N GLY A 274 -10.29 5.53 -1.21
CA GLY A 274 -10.65 5.75 0.19
C GLY A 274 -9.47 6.04 1.14
N LEU A 275 -8.23 6.16 0.65
CA LEU A 275 -7.04 6.38 1.47
C LEU A 275 -6.52 7.83 1.46
N ASP A 276 -7.16 8.76 0.76
CA ASP A 276 -6.62 10.11 0.59
C ASP A 276 -6.54 10.91 1.91
N SER A 277 -7.51 10.74 2.81
CA SER A 277 -7.50 11.36 4.13
C SER A 277 -6.39 10.76 5.00
N PHE A 278 -6.36 9.45 5.09
CA PHE A 278 -5.34 8.70 5.83
C PHE A 278 -3.92 9.05 5.35
N ARG A 279 -3.71 9.10 4.02
CA ARG A 279 -2.42 9.50 3.44
C ARG A 279 -1.99 10.89 3.88
N ARG A 280 -2.88 11.89 3.76
CA ARG A 280 -2.56 13.26 4.17
C ARG A 280 -2.21 13.35 5.64
N GLU A 281 -2.98 12.68 6.49
CA GLU A 281 -2.72 12.63 7.93
C GLU A 281 -1.36 12.00 8.22
N MET A 282 -1.11 10.78 7.72
CA MET A 282 0.15 10.06 7.98
C MET A 282 1.38 10.80 7.45
N LEU A 283 1.29 11.43 6.26
CA LEU A 283 2.42 12.15 5.68
C LEU A 283 2.72 13.48 6.39
N SER A 284 1.74 14.07 7.07
CA SER A 284 1.91 15.29 7.86
C SER A 284 2.18 15.03 9.34
N ASP A 285 2.02 13.80 9.82
CA ASP A 285 2.20 13.45 11.23
C ASP A 285 3.69 13.31 11.58
N ARG A 286 4.25 14.32 12.24
CA ARG A 286 5.65 14.36 12.66
C ARG A 286 6.01 13.37 13.77
N ARG A 287 5.01 12.66 14.32
CA ARG A 287 5.18 11.56 15.28
C ARG A 287 5.54 10.23 14.61
N VAL A 288 5.50 10.15 13.28
CA VAL A 288 6.03 9.00 12.55
C VAL A 288 7.56 9.06 12.58
N ARG A 289 8.15 8.34 13.52
CA ARG A 289 9.59 8.37 13.83
C ARG A 289 10.42 7.53 12.86
N ARG A 290 9.84 6.42 12.36
CA ARG A 290 10.52 5.51 11.43
C ARG A 290 9.55 4.83 10.49
N ILE A 291 9.96 4.67 9.24
CA ILE A 291 9.32 3.79 8.25
C ILE A 291 10.36 2.82 7.70
N VAL A 292 10.01 1.53 7.64
CA VAL A 292 10.76 0.52 6.91
C VAL A 292 9.88 0.04 5.77
N ASP A 293 10.32 0.31 4.55
CA ASP A 293 9.56 0.09 3.33
C ASP A 293 10.17 -1.03 2.49
N PHE A 294 9.34 -1.97 2.05
CA PHE A 294 9.69 -3.08 1.17
C PHE A 294 8.95 -2.90 -0.16
N ALA A 295 9.66 -2.53 -1.21
CA ALA A 295 9.07 -2.40 -2.54
C ALA A 295 8.55 -3.76 -3.08
N ASP A 296 9.17 -4.85 -2.68
CA ASP A 296 8.73 -6.22 -2.90
C ASP A 296 8.35 -6.85 -1.55
N SER A 297 7.05 -7.11 -1.36
CA SER A 297 6.53 -7.70 -0.12
C SER A 297 7.12 -9.08 0.23
N ARG A 298 7.62 -9.81 -0.77
CA ARG A 298 8.24 -11.13 -0.59
C ARG A 298 9.54 -11.08 0.21
N GLN A 299 10.16 -9.91 0.35
CA GLN A 299 11.33 -9.70 1.21
C GLN A 299 10.97 -9.74 2.71
N ALA A 300 9.70 -9.56 3.05
CA ALA A 300 9.20 -9.57 4.42
C ALA A 300 8.19 -10.71 4.67
N PHE A 301 7.46 -11.15 3.64
CA PHE A 301 6.50 -12.25 3.69
C PHE A 301 6.85 -13.30 2.63
N ASP A 302 7.33 -14.46 3.02
CA ASP A 302 7.80 -15.50 2.10
C ASP A 302 6.72 -16.01 1.13
N THR A 303 5.44 -15.90 1.48
CA THR A 303 4.32 -16.56 0.79
C THR A 303 3.26 -15.63 0.23
N VAL A 304 3.37 -14.31 0.48
CA VAL A 304 2.30 -13.36 0.13
C VAL A 304 2.86 -12.24 -0.75
N ASP A 305 2.24 -12.07 -1.91
CA ASP A 305 2.52 -10.96 -2.81
C ASP A 305 1.48 -9.85 -2.61
N VAL A 306 1.91 -8.72 -2.05
CA VAL A 306 1.10 -7.53 -1.85
C VAL A 306 1.45 -6.50 -2.91
N ALA A 307 0.51 -6.25 -3.81
CA ALA A 307 0.70 -5.29 -4.89
C ALA A 307 1.09 -3.89 -4.35
N GLY A 308 2.21 -3.37 -4.82
CA GLY A 308 2.78 -2.10 -4.38
C GLY A 308 3.70 -2.19 -3.15
N GLY A 309 3.92 -3.41 -2.63
CA GLY A 309 4.78 -3.65 -1.47
C GLY A 309 4.10 -3.39 -0.13
N ILE A 310 4.89 -3.50 0.93
CA ILE A 310 4.45 -3.27 2.32
C ILE A 310 5.41 -2.31 3.01
N CYS A 311 4.94 -1.71 4.09
CA CYS A 311 5.82 -1.03 5.04
C CYS A 311 5.40 -1.36 6.47
N TYR A 312 6.35 -1.26 7.41
CA TYR A 312 5.99 -1.08 8.81
C TYR A 312 6.55 0.24 9.29
N PHE A 313 5.88 0.83 10.26
CA PHE A 313 6.25 2.13 10.80
C PHE A 313 6.32 2.09 12.32
N LEU A 314 7.08 3.01 12.90
CA LEU A 314 7.02 3.38 14.31
C LEU A 314 6.44 4.79 14.40
N TRP A 315 5.29 4.90 14.99
CA TRP A 315 4.72 6.15 15.47
C TRP A 315 5.00 6.25 16.97
N ASP A 316 5.46 7.40 17.42
CA ASP A 316 5.90 7.67 18.78
C ASP A 316 5.18 8.94 19.23
N ARG A 317 4.31 8.82 20.21
CA ARG A 317 3.47 9.91 20.71
C ARG A 317 4.26 11.17 21.06
N ASP A 318 5.44 11.01 21.61
CA ASP A 318 6.25 12.10 22.15
C ASP A 318 7.37 12.55 21.17
N HIS A 319 7.44 11.96 19.97
CA HIS A 319 8.35 12.37 18.90
C HIS A 319 7.79 13.56 18.12
N GLU A 320 8.65 14.54 17.85
CA GLU A 320 8.37 15.62 16.91
C GLU A 320 9.60 15.90 16.06
N GLY A 321 9.65 15.31 14.88
CA GLY A 321 10.86 15.41 14.06
C GLY A 321 10.72 14.83 12.66
N ASP A 322 11.84 14.70 12.00
CA ASP A 322 11.94 14.02 10.72
C ASP A 322 11.90 12.51 10.93
N CYS A 323 11.44 11.79 9.92
CA CYS A 323 11.29 10.35 9.93
C CYS A 323 12.56 9.67 9.41
N GLU A 324 13.02 8.63 10.12
CA GLU A 324 14.02 7.72 9.59
C GLU A 324 13.37 6.76 8.59
N ILE A 325 13.74 6.85 7.32
CA ILE A 325 13.19 6.06 6.23
C ILE A 325 14.23 5.04 5.79
N VAL A 326 13.91 3.77 5.99
CA VAL A 326 14.69 2.62 5.53
C VAL A 326 13.95 2.01 4.35
N SER A 327 14.53 2.10 3.17
CA SER A 327 13.95 1.57 1.94
C SER A 327 14.67 0.31 1.48
N HIS A 328 13.90 -0.76 1.26
CA HIS A 328 14.36 -1.98 0.59
C HIS A 328 13.81 -1.96 -0.83
N ASP A 329 14.70 -1.85 -1.82
CA ASP A 329 14.29 -1.89 -3.22
C ASP A 329 13.94 -3.31 -3.69
N SER A 330 13.48 -3.44 -4.93
CA SER A 330 13.11 -4.75 -5.50
C SER A 330 14.30 -5.70 -5.69
N GLN A 331 15.53 -5.21 -5.58
CA GLN A 331 16.77 -6.00 -5.67
C GLN A 331 17.35 -6.34 -4.28
N GLY A 332 16.68 -5.92 -3.20
CA GLY A 332 17.11 -6.14 -1.82
C GLY A 332 18.19 -5.17 -1.34
N ARG A 333 18.50 -4.11 -2.09
CA ARG A 333 19.41 -3.07 -1.61
C ARG A 333 18.70 -2.23 -0.57
N VAL A 334 19.43 -1.85 0.47
CA VAL A 334 18.89 -1.10 1.60
C VAL A 334 19.51 0.29 1.63
N SER A 335 18.67 1.31 1.75
CA SER A 335 19.10 2.69 1.97
C SER A 335 18.38 3.31 3.15
N THR A 336 19.05 4.22 3.84
CA THR A 336 18.49 4.91 5.01
C THR A 336 18.69 6.41 4.87
N SER A 337 17.66 7.19 5.16
CA SER A 337 17.72 8.64 5.27
C SER A 337 16.81 9.16 6.39
N VAL A 338 17.18 10.29 6.97
CA VAL A 338 16.34 11.02 7.93
C VAL A 338 15.83 12.28 7.23
N ARG A 339 14.52 12.35 7.04
CA ARG A 339 13.88 13.44 6.31
C ARG A 339 12.37 13.51 6.61
N PRO A 340 11.69 14.62 6.29
CA PRO A 340 10.24 14.65 6.37
C PRO A 340 9.62 13.60 5.44
N LEU A 341 8.49 13.02 5.84
CA LEU A 341 7.74 12.09 5.00
C LEU A 341 7.21 12.79 3.74
N LEU A 342 6.79 14.02 3.88
CA LEU A 342 6.36 14.87 2.78
C LEU A 342 7.40 15.98 2.58
N GLU A 343 8.17 15.86 1.52
CA GLU A 343 9.14 16.89 1.14
C GLU A 343 8.43 18.20 0.77
N PRO A 344 9.03 19.36 1.05
CA PRO A 344 8.44 20.65 0.70
C PRO A 344 8.03 20.74 -0.77
N GLY A 345 6.75 21.02 -1.01
CA GLY A 345 6.15 21.10 -2.34
C GLY A 345 5.75 19.78 -2.97
N ALA A 346 6.12 18.64 -2.39
CA ALA A 346 5.66 17.32 -2.83
C ALA A 346 4.24 17.03 -2.31
N ASP A 347 3.48 16.25 -3.06
CA ASP A 347 2.13 15.78 -2.72
C ASP A 347 2.07 14.26 -2.52
N VAL A 348 3.22 13.60 -2.59
CA VAL A 348 3.39 12.16 -2.39
C VAL A 348 4.67 11.85 -1.62
N PHE A 349 4.68 10.68 -0.99
CA PHE A 349 5.90 10.13 -0.40
C PHE A 349 6.81 9.55 -1.49
N ILE A 350 8.06 9.99 -1.52
CA ILE A 350 9.08 9.47 -2.45
C ILE A 350 9.77 8.30 -1.77
N ARG A 351 9.56 7.08 -2.27
CA ARG A 351 10.04 5.84 -1.65
C ARG A 351 11.56 5.68 -1.71
N SER A 352 12.16 5.98 -2.89
CA SER A 352 13.60 5.83 -3.07
C SER A 352 14.34 7.03 -2.51
N ASN A 353 15.21 6.76 -1.54
CA ASN A 353 16.09 7.79 -0.98
C ASN A 353 17.09 8.33 -2.02
N GLU A 354 17.55 7.47 -2.92
CA GLU A 354 18.51 7.80 -3.98
C GLU A 354 17.89 8.71 -5.03
N SER A 355 16.62 8.50 -5.36
CA SER A 355 15.87 9.35 -6.31
C SER A 355 15.75 10.80 -5.87
N MET A 356 15.86 11.07 -4.56
CA MET A 356 15.79 12.42 -4.01
C MET A 356 16.92 13.33 -4.52
N ALA A 357 18.14 12.79 -4.63
CA ALA A 357 19.29 13.55 -5.14
C ALA A 357 19.06 13.96 -6.60
N ILE A 358 18.55 13.05 -7.42
CA ILE A 358 18.22 13.31 -8.84
C ILE A 358 17.13 14.40 -8.94
N LEU A 359 16.04 14.28 -8.18
CA LEU A 359 14.96 15.27 -8.21
C LEU A 359 15.43 16.66 -7.79
N ARG A 360 16.28 16.77 -6.76
CA ARG A 360 16.87 18.04 -6.32
C ARG A 360 17.75 18.67 -7.41
N LYS A 361 18.56 17.88 -8.10
CA LYS A 361 19.39 18.36 -9.22
C LYS A 361 18.55 18.87 -10.38
N ILE A 362 17.45 18.19 -10.69
CA ILE A 362 16.50 18.65 -11.73
C ILE A 362 15.90 20.00 -11.34
N VAL A 363 15.36 20.13 -10.13
CA VAL A 363 14.77 21.37 -9.66
C VAL A 363 15.81 22.49 -9.62
N GLN A 364 17.01 22.21 -9.11
CA GLN A 364 18.10 23.17 -9.10
C GLN A 364 18.48 23.65 -10.52
N SER A 365 18.58 22.73 -11.47
CA SER A 365 18.93 23.04 -12.86
C SER A 365 17.85 23.87 -13.58
N GLU A 366 16.57 23.54 -13.38
CA GLU A 366 15.46 24.21 -14.07
C GLU A 366 15.08 25.54 -13.44
N THR A 367 15.20 25.66 -12.11
CA THR A 367 14.63 26.82 -11.38
C THR A 367 15.64 27.58 -10.51
N GLY A 368 16.83 27.03 -10.27
CA GLY A 368 17.76 27.51 -9.24
C GLY A 368 17.29 27.23 -7.81
N GLY A 369 16.14 26.56 -7.62
CA GLY A 369 15.52 26.30 -6.32
C GLY A 369 16.08 25.07 -5.60
N THR A 370 15.58 24.83 -4.36
CA THR A 370 16.05 23.76 -3.47
C THR A 370 14.91 22.80 -3.22
N GLY A 371 14.20 22.22 -3.84
CA GLY A 371 13.11 21.27 -3.56
C GLY A 371 13.23 20.00 -4.38
N VAL A 372 12.14 19.25 -4.41
CA VAL A 372 11.99 18.02 -5.21
C VAL A 372 10.88 18.14 -6.25
N MET A 373 10.13 19.25 -6.24
CA MET A 373 9.02 19.50 -7.14
C MET A 373 9.28 20.77 -7.95
N LEU A 374 9.13 20.61 -9.26
CA LEU A 374 9.14 21.74 -10.19
C LEU A 374 7.90 22.64 -10.01
N PRO A 375 7.97 23.92 -10.36
CA PRO A 375 6.79 24.77 -10.54
C PRO A 375 5.81 24.12 -11.53
N ALA A 376 4.50 24.31 -11.29
CA ALA A 376 3.47 23.65 -12.09
C ALA A 376 3.63 23.85 -13.61
N ALA A 377 4.02 25.05 -14.03
CA ALA A 377 4.20 25.40 -15.45
C ALA A 377 5.33 24.62 -16.14
N GLU A 378 6.32 24.15 -15.37
CA GLU A 378 7.51 23.44 -15.89
C GLU A 378 7.36 21.92 -15.84
N ARG A 379 6.25 21.41 -15.30
CA ARG A 379 5.96 19.98 -15.22
C ARG A 379 5.40 19.45 -16.52
N PHE A 380 5.94 18.35 -17.00
CA PHE A 380 5.45 17.67 -18.19
C PHE A 380 3.96 17.28 -18.10
N GLU A 381 3.45 17.05 -16.89
CA GLU A 381 2.03 16.74 -16.67
C GLU A 381 1.07 17.77 -17.28
N GLN A 382 1.49 19.03 -17.46
CA GLN A 382 0.64 20.09 -18.01
C GLN A 382 0.22 19.84 -19.45
N GLN A 383 1.06 19.15 -20.23
CA GLN A 383 0.75 18.80 -21.61
C GLN A 383 0.12 17.41 -21.78
N VAL A 384 0.08 16.61 -20.70
CA VAL A 384 -0.54 15.28 -20.72
C VAL A 384 -2.06 15.42 -20.66
N SER A 385 -2.76 14.73 -21.56
CA SER A 385 -4.22 14.75 -21.61
C SER A 385 -4.87 14.08 -20.38
N GLY A 386 -6.15 14.40 -20.17
CA GLY A 386 -7.01 13.56 -19.32
C GLY A 386 -7.21 12.16 -19.90
N GLN A 387 -7.83 11.30 -19.09
CA GLN A 387 -8.26 9.98 -19.54
C GLN A 387 -9.36 10.11 -20.58
N LYS A 388 -9.49 9.66 -21.64
CA LYS A 388 -10.50 9.85 -22.72
C LYS A 388 -10.37 11.20 -23.41
N PRO A 389 -9.22 11.50 -24.02
CA PRO A 389 -9.00 12.82 -24.65
C PRO A 389 -10.00 13.17 -25.76
N PHE A 390 -10.67 12.18 -26.33
CA PHE A 390 -11.69 12.35 -27.38
C PHE A 390 -13.06 11.78 -26.99
N GLY A 391 -13.32 11.51 -25.71
CA GLY A 391 -14.59 10.95 -25.21
C GLY A 391 -14.81 9.47 -25.52
N LEU A 392 -13.94 8.84 -26.30
CA LEU A 392 -14.08 7.45 -26.76
C LEU A 392 -13.67 6.45 -25.66
N ARG A 393 -14.60 5.59 -25.26
CA ARG A 393 -14.38 4.55 -24.25
C ARG A 393 -13.50 3.40 -24.77
N THR A 394 -12.92 2.61 -23.85
CA THR A 394 -12.06 1.45 -24.17
C THR A 394 -12.76 0.42 -25.07
N PHE A 395 -14.06 0.25 -24.95
CA PHE A 395 -14.85 -0.68 -25.74
C PHE A 395 -15.33 -0.11 -27.10
N PHE A 396 -15.05 1.15 -27.40
CA PHE A 396 -15.36 1.74 -28.69
C PHE A 396 -14.65 0.95 -29.82
N ARG A 397 -15.37 0.72 -30.92
CA ARG A 397 -14.83 0.08 -32.13
C ARG A 397 -15.27 0.89 -33.34
N GLY A 398 -14.28 1.37 -34.07
CA GLY A 398 -14.50 2.05 -35.35
C GLY A 398 -14.74 1.06 -36.52
N ALA A 399 -15.06 1.60 -37.68
CA ALA A 399 -15.19 0.83 -38.90
C ALA A 399 -13.83 0.36 -39.43
N GLU A 400 -13.77 -0.83 -40.02
CA GLU A 400 -12.53 -1.38 -40.61
C GLU A 400 -12.05 -0.59 -41.83
N LYS A 401 -12.98 0.08 -42.53
CA LYS A 401 -12.69 0.86 -43.75
C LYS A 401 -13.17 2.29 -43.58
N LYS A 402 -12.48 3.19 -44.27
CA LYS A 402 -12.87 4.59 -44.40
C LYS A 402 -14.14 4.67 -45.26
N ASN A 403 -15.21 5.26 -44.73
CA ASN A 403 -16.50 5.38 -45.39
C ASN A 403 -16.74 6.79 -45.97
N SER A 404 -16.06 7.82 -45.45
CA SER A 404 -16.17 9.21 -45.89
C SER A 404 -14.79 9.89 -45.91
N PRO A 405 -14.58 10.88 -46.82
CA PRO A 405 -13.37 11.69 -46.83
C PRO A 405 -13.07 12.34 -45.46
N ASP A 406 -14.12 12.67 -44.70
CA ASP A 406 -14.04 13.34 -43.41
C ASP A 406 -13.81 12.38 -42.22
N ASP A 407 -13.79 11.06 -42.47
CA ASP A 407 -13.53 10.09 -41.40
C ASP A 407 -12.10 10.23 -40.86
N VAL A 408 -11.98 10.18 -39.55
CA VAL A 408 -10.71 10.22 -38.81
C VAL A 408 -10.27 8.82 -38.41
N VAL A 409 -8.96 8.63 -38.28
CA VAL A 409 -8.37 7.37 -37.83
C VAL A 409 -8.52 7.28 -36.29
N VAL A 410 -9.00 6.14 -35.79
CA VAL A 410 -9.07 5.84 -34.37
C VAL A 410 -8.02 4.80 -34.03
N VAL A 411 -7.10 5.15 -33.13
CA VAL A 411 -6.20 4.18 -32.50
C VAL A 411 -6.95 3.58 -31.30
N GLN A 412 -7.22 2.30 -31.36
CA GLN A 412 -8.02 1.54 -30.40
C GLN A 412 -7.30 0.27 -29.94
N ALA A 413 -7.81 -0.39 -28.91
CA ALA A 413 -7.31 -1.71 -28.53
C ALA A 413 -7.48 -2.69 -29.70
N GLY A 414 -6.35 -3.28 -30.14
CA GLY A 414 -6.30 -4.21 -31.27
C GLY A 414 -5.97 -3.57 -32.62
N GLY A 415 -5.70 -2.25 -32.70
CA GLY A 415 -5.22 -1.63 -33.94
C GLY A 415 -5.87 -0.30 -34.31
N ARG A 416 -5.93 0.00 -35.58
CA ARG A 416 -6.48 1.23 -36.14
C ARG A 416 -7.84 0.96 -36.84
N ALA A 417 -8.75 1.91 -36.73
CA ALA A 417 -10.08 1.88 -37.34
C ALA A 417 -10.48 3.29 -37.79
N TRP A 418 -11.68 3.45 -38.32
CA TRP A 418 -12.20 4.72 -38.82
C TRP A 418 -13.49 5.12 -38.12
N THR A 419 -13.72 6.42 -37.92
CA THR A 419 -14.99 6.95 -37.40
C THR A 419 -15.31 8.30 -38.04
N PRO A 420 -16.59 8.66 -38.22
CA PRO A 420 -16.96 9.98 -38.68
C PRO A 420 -16.41 11.07 -37.71
N ARG A 421 -15.76 12.08 -38.26
CA ARG A 421 -15.24 13.22 -37.50
C ARG A 421 -16.32 13.87 -36.64
N ALA A 422 -17.52 13.97 -37.13
CA ALA A 422 -18.67 14.55 -36.44
C ALA A 422 -19.09 13.76 -35.18
N SER A 423 -18.68 12.49 -35.04
CA SER A 423 -18.95 11.69 -33.86
C SER A 423 -18.02 12.03 -32.67
N ILE A 424 -16.96 12.77 -32.92
CA ILE A 424 -16.01 13.21 -31.86
C ILE A 424 -16.50 14.53 -31.29
N VAL A 425 -16.96 14.50 -30.05
CA VAL A 425 -17.53 15.68 -29.35
C VAL A 425 -16.59 16.30 -28.34
N GLU A 426 -15.57 15.56 -27.87
CA GLU A 426 -14.54 16.03 -26.95
C GLU A 426 -13.18 16.14 -27.67
N GLY A 427 -12.31 17.05 -27.24
CA GLY A 427 -10.94 17.19 -27.75
C GLY A 427 -10.84 17.53 -29.24
N THR A 428 -11.86 18.10 -29.85
CA THR A 428 -11.94 18.40 -31.29
C THR A 428 -10.79 19.27 -31.80
N HIS A 429 -10.28 20.20 -30.95
CA HIS A 429 -9.14 21.06 -31.24
C HIS A 429 -7.81 20.31 -31.39
N LEU A 430 -7.74 19.06 -30.92
CA LEU A 430 -6.56 18.20 -31.01
C LEU A 430 -6.56 17.34 -32.28
N ILE A 431 -7.68 17.20 -32.98
CA ILE A 431 -7.80 16.29 -34.13
C ILE A 431 -6.74 16.64 -35.19
N ASP A 432 -6.58 17.93 -35.49
CA ASP A 432 -5.70 18.41 -36.56
C ASP A 432 -4.28 18.75 -36.13
N LYS A 433 -3.86 18.21 -34.96
CA LYS A 433 -2.50 18.30 -34.45
C LYS A 433 -1.75 17.00 -34.62
N TRP A 434 -0.43 17.05 -34.67
CA TRP A 434 0.43 15.90 -34.42
C TRP A 434 0.38 15.56 -32.93
N LYS A 435 0.26 14.30 -32.58
CA LYS A 435 0.07 13.88 -31.18
C LYS A 435 1.01 12.75 -30.83
N VAL A 436 1.59 12.82 -29.64
CA VAL A 436 2.30 11.71 -29.00
C VAL A 436 1.33 10.99 -28.09
N PHE A 437 1.18 9.69 -28.25
CA PHE A 437 0.31 8.88 -27.39
C PHE A 437 1.12 7.80 -26.65
N THR A 438 0.60 7.36 -25.53
CA THR A 438 1.06 6.16 -24.83
C THR A 438 -0.13 5.41 -24.23
N SER A 439 0.03 4.12 -23.94
CA SER A 439 -0.99 3.38 -23.19
C SER A 439 -1.20 4.01 -21.83
N LYS A 440 -2.45 4.10 -21.36
CA LYS A 440 -2.78 4.65 -20.04
C LYS A 440 -2.26 3.79 -18.88
N SER A 441 -1.98 2.52 -19.15
CA SER A 441 -1.50 1.56 -18.15
C SER A 441 -0.11 1.07 -18.51
N SER A 442 0.74 0.91 -17.50
CA SER A 442 2.04 0.27 -17.61
C SER A 442 1.89 -1.20 -18.02
N SER A 443 2.92 -1.76 -18.61
CA SER A 443 3.00 -3.20 -18.90
C SER A 443 3.29 -4.04 -17.66
N GLU A 444 3.79 -3.40 -16.61
CA GLU A 444 4.09 -4.07 -15.35
C GLU A 444 2.83 -4.20 -14.49
N HIS A 445 2.70 -5.35 -13.81
CA HIS A 445 1.67 -5.52 -12.80
C HIS A 445 2.00 -4.68 -11.57
N ALA A 446 1.16 -3.67 -11.27
CA ALA A 446 1.28 -2.82 -10.07
C ALA A 446 2.68 -2.21 -9.81
N GLY A 447 3.42 -1.89 -10.87
CA GLY A 447 4.74 -1.29 -10.76
C GLY A 447 5.87 -2.24 -10.33
N GLN A 448 5.62 -3.55 -10.33
CA GLN A 448 6.62 -4.55 -10.02
C GLN A 448 7.69 -4.61 -11.12
N ALA A 449 8.95 -4.79 -10.70
CA ALA A 449 10.05 -5.02 -11.63
C ALA A 449 9.98 -6.42 -12.24
N ASP A 450 10.60 -6.60 -13.40
CA ASP A 450 10.79 -7.90 -14.01
C ASP A 450 11.80 -8.78 -13.23
N LYS A 451 12.06 -10.00 -13.70
CA LYS A 451 13.02 -10.93 -13.08
C LYS A 451 14.45 -10.39 -12.95
N ASN A 452 14.79 -9.35 -13.69
CA ASN A 452 16.10 -8.68 -13.65
C ASN A 452 16.08 -7.41 -12.77
N GLY A 453 14.97 -7.13 -12.09
CA GLY A 453 14.80 -5.92 -11.28
C GLY A 453 14.50 -4.66 -12.09
N MET A 454 14.21 -4.77 -13.40
CA MET A 454 14.04 -3.64 -14.29
C MET A 454 12.55 -3.40 -14.62
N ARG A 455 12.21 -2.13 -14.93
CA ARG A 455 10.86 -1.68 -15.28
C ARG A 455 10.84 -1.06 -16.68
N ARG A 456 9.76 -1.27 -17.42
CA ARG A 456 9.53 -0.61 -18.71
C ARG A 456 8.85 0.75 -18.51
N VAL A 457 7.87 0.82 -17.61
CA VAL A 457 7.06 1.97 -17.20
C VAL A 457 6.02 2.35 -18.26
N LEU A 458 6.45 2.83 -19.43
CA LEU A 458 5.56 3.10 -20.56
C LEU A 458 5.36 1.84 -21.41
N SER A 459 4.13 1.59 -21.84
CA SER A 459 3.81 0.49 -22.76
C SER A 459 3.93 0.95 -24.21
N LEU A 460 2.91 0.70 -25.04
CA LEU A 460 2.88 1.16 -26.44
C LEU A 460 2.85 2.68 -26.50
N SER A 461 3.83 3.26 -27.17
CA SER A 461 3.94 4.71 -27.39
C SER A 461 4.28 5.00 -28.85
N GLY A 462 3.79 6.11 -29.38
CA GLY A 462 4.05 6.48 -30.77
C GLY A 462 3.51 7.86 -31.13
N VAL A 463 3.71 8.25 -32.39
CA VAL A 463 3.19 9.50 -32.97
C VAL A 463 2.00 9.19 -33.86
N ILE A 464 0.96 10.01 -33.80
CA ILE A 464 -0.18 9.95 -34.74
C ILE A 464 -0.36 11.28 -35.44
N PRO A 465 -0.66 11.24 -36.77
CA PRO A 465 -0.80 12.42 -37.59
C PRO A 465 -2.11 13.20 -37.36
N PRO A 466 -2.24 14.41 -37.92
CA PRO A 466 -3.52 15.11 -38.05
C PRO A 466 -4.61 14.20 -38.63
N GLY A 467 -5.87 14.41 -38.22
CA GLY A 467 -6.97 13.53 -38.61
C GLY A 467 -7.03 12.20 -37.85
N SER A 468 -6.31 12.10 -36.69
CA SER A 468 -6.30 10.88 -35.87
C SER A 468 -6.76 11.17 -34.44
N VAL A 469 -7.39 10.19 -33.79
CA VAL A 469 -7.87 10.20 -32.41
C VAL A 469 -7.52 8.89 -31.72
N VAL A 470 -7.61 8.86 -30.38
CA VAL A 470 -7.35 7.64 -29.59
C VAL A 470 -8.54 7.32 -28.69
N THR A 471 -8.72 6.05 -28.34
CA THR A 471 -9.68 5.62 -27.31
C THR A 471 -9.09 5.81 -25.92
N GLU A 472 -9.89 5.61 -24.86
CA GLU A 472 -9.51 5.63 -23.44
C GLU A 472 -8.38 4.64 -23.09
N THR A 473 -8.02 3.73 -23.97
CA THR A 473 -6.86 2.85 -23.82
C THR A 473 -5.54 3.63 -23.79
N TYR A 474 -5.55 4.84 -24.37
CA TYR A 474 -4.36 5.68 -24.51
C TYR A 474 -4.60 7.08 -23.95
N VAL A 475 -3.51 7.71 -23.53
CA VAL A 475 -3.43 9.14 -23.19
C VAL A 475 -2.48 9.84 -24.13
N LEU A 476 -2.66 11.15 -24.32
CA LEU A 476 -1.74 11.96 -25.10
C LEU A 476 -0.66 12.53 -24.17
N LEU A 477 0.60 12.36 -24.54
CA LEU A 477 1.75 12.97 -23.87
C LEU A 477 2.02 14.41 -24.35
N GLY A 478 1.37 14.82 -25.43
CA GLY A 478 1.45 16.15 -25.98
C GLY A 478 0.80 16.24 -27.37
N SER A 479 0.56 17.48 -27.80
CA SER A 479 0.05 17.80 -29.13
C SER A 479 0.83 18.95 -29.75
N PHE A 480 1.23 18.84 -31.00
CA PHE A 480 2.22 19.69 -31.67
C PHE A 480 1.73 20.15 -33.04
N ASN A 481 2.33 21.22 -33.57
CA ASN A 481 2.01 21.74 -34.88
C ASN A 481 2.79 21.01 -36.00
N SER A 482 3.94 20.40 -35.66
CA SER A 482 4.78 19.69 -36.61
C SER A 482 5.05 18.24 -36.17
N GLU A 483 5.32 17.38 -37.16
CA GLU A 483 5.74 16.01 -36.95
C GLU A 483 7.08 15.95 -36.20
N ALA A 484 8.02 16.85 -36.55
CA ALA A 484 9.34 16.89 -35.96
C ALA A 484 9.26 17.13 -34.42
N GLU A 485 8.47 18.10 -33.96
CA GLU A 485 8.25 18.34 -32.53
C GLU A 485 7.63 17.11 -31.83
N ALA A 486 6.64 16.47 -32.49
CA ALA A 486 6.02 15.26 -31.93
C ALA A 486 7.02 14.11 -31.80
N ARG A 487 7.85 13.86 -32.83
CA ARG A 487 8.91 12.84 -32.79
C ARG A 487 9.97 13.15 -31.74
N ASN A 488 10.35 14.42 -31.59
CA ASN A 488 11.30 14.86 -30.56
C ASN A 488 10.74 14.70 -29.14
N CYS A 489 9.44 14.99 -28.92
CA CYS A 489 8.78 14.69 -27.67
C CYS A 489 8.71 13.18 -27.39
N LEU A 490 8.44 12.36 -28.40
CA LEU A 490 8.47 10.91 -28.26
C LEU A 490 9.87 10.41 -27.89
N SER A 491 10.94 10.92 -28.55
CA SER A 491 12.32 10.53 -28.23
C SER A 491 12.63 10.81 -26.74
N TYR A 492 12.20 11.96 -26.23
CA TYR A 492 12.32 12.30 -24.81
C TYR A 492 11.56 11.33 -23.91
N ALA A 493 10.26 11.05 -24.23
CA ALA A 493 9.43 10.15 -23.44
C ALA A 493 9.99 8.71 -23.40
N MET A 494 10.75 8.31 -24.41
CA MET A 494 11.36 6.98 -24.52
C MET A 494 12.66 6.85 -23.75
N THR A 495 13.29 7.94 -23.32
CA THR A 495 14.53 7.89 -22.52
C THR A 495 14.31 7.13 -21.20
N LYS A 496 15.36 6.51 -20.68
CA LYS A 496 15.33 5.91 -19.35
C LYS A 496 15.15 6.96 -18.27
N PHE A 497 15.76 8.12 -18.44
CA PHE A 497 15.62 9.26 -17.55
C PHE A 497 14.14 9.66 -17.35
N PHE A 498 13.41 9.92 -18.44
CA PHE A 498 11.99 10.26 -18.38
C PHE A 498 11.18 9.20 -17.62
N ARG A 499 11.34 7.94 -18.02
CA ARG A 499 10.59 6.82 -17.45
C ARG A 499 10.97 6.54 -16.00
N PHE A 500 12.20 6.80 -15.60
CA PHE A 500 12.65 6.74 -14.21
C PHE A 500 11.89 7.75 -13.34
N LEU A 501 11.73 8.99 -13.80
CA LEU A 501 10.99 10.02 -13.08
C LEU A 501 9.51 9.66 -12.94
N VAL A 502 8.89 9.12 -13.99
CA VAL A 502 7.52 8.59 -13.93
C VAL A 502 7.44 7.44 -12.91
N ALA A 503 8.39 6.51 -12.93
CA ALA A 503 8.45 5.39 -12.00
C ALA A 503 8.63 5.82 -10.53
N THR A 504 9.42 6.89 -10.31
CA THR A 504 9.63 7.46 -8.98
C THR A 504 8.35 8.08 -8.41
N ARG A 505 7.48 8.62 -9.28
CA ARG A 505 6.23 9.27 -8.89
C ARG A 505 5.11 8.28 -8.55
N THR A 506 5.10 7.09 -9.14
CA THR A 506 4.01 6.13 -8.95
C THR A 506 4.46 4.67 -9.04
N SER A 507 3.82 3.81 -8.22
CA SER A 507 3.90 2.36 -8.31
C SER A 507 2.59 1.74 -8.82
N ALA A 508 1.61 2.55 -9.23
CA ALA A 508 0.36 2.06 -9.78
C ALA A 508 0.54 1.54 -11.21
N GLN A 509 -0.31 0.61 -11.63
CA GLN A 509 -0.34 0.15 -13.00
C GLN A 509 -0.86 1.24 -13.96
N ASP A 510 -1.90 1.97 -13.56
CA ASP A 510 -2.39 3.12 -14.33
C ASP A 510 -1.48 4.33 -14.12
N LEU A 511 -1.19 5.03 -15.22
CA LEU A 511 -0.37 6.23 -15.27
C LEU A 511 -1.28 7.46 -15.48
N PRO A 512 -1.86 8.01 -14.39
CA PRO A 512 -2.65 9.23 -14.50
C PRO A 512 -1.74 10.42 -14.87
N ARG A 513 -2.34 11.53 -15.25
CA ARG A 513 -1.63 12.78 -15.57
C ARG A 513 -0.59 13.15 -14.51
N SER A 514 -0.94 13.02 -13.24
CA SER A 514 -0.06 13.31 -12.11
C SER A 514 1.20 12.42 -12.04
N ALA A 515 1.21 11.24 -12.69
CA ALA A 515 2.40 10.41 -12.75
C ALA A 515 3.59 11.08 -13.43
N TYR A 516 3.33 12.11 -14.23
CA TYR A 516 4.34 12.86 -14.99
C TYR A 516 4.80 14.15 -14.29
N SER A 517 4.40 14.39 -13.03
CA SER A 517 4.66 15.66 -12.32
C SER A 517 6.12 15.88 -11.91
N PHE A 518 6.94 14.82 -11.84
CA PHE A 518 8.39 14.93 -11.60
C PHE A 518 9.20 15.16 -12.87
N VAL A 519 8.58 15.00 -14.03
CA VAL A 519 9.24 15.13 -15.32
C VAL A 519 9.27 16.60 -15.73
N PRO A 520 10.44 17.18 -16.03
CA PRO A 520 10.53 18.53 -16.58
C PRO A 520 10.07 18.59 -18.04
N VAL A 521 9.50 19.72 -18.46
CA VAL A 521 9.27 20.00 -19.87
C VAL A 521 10.61 20.27 -20.55
N GLN A 522 10.81 19.81 -21.78
CA GLN A 522 12.01 20.05 -22.56
C GLN A 522 11.67 20.86 -23.82
N ASP A 523 12.71 21.37 -24.46
CA ASP A 523 12.61 21.93 -25.82
C ASP A 523 12.49 20.80 -26.85
N TYR A 524 11.44 20.78 -27.65
CA TYR A 524 11.17 19.77 -28.67
C TYR A 524 11.64 20.17 -30.08
N THR A 525 12.45 21.23 -30.20
CA THR A 525 13.08 21.61 -31.50
C THR A 525 14.13 20.59 -31.93
N ARG A 526 14.61 19.74 -31.00
CA ARG A 526 15.58 18.67 -31.23
C ARG A 526 15.22 17.40 -30.44
N PRO A 527 15.71 16.23 -30.90
CA PRO A 527 15.56 15.00 -30.13
C PRO A 527 16.40 15.03 -28.83
N TRP A 528 16.03 14.16 -27.89
CA TRP A 528 16.73 13.99 -26.61
C TRP A 528 17.20 12.55 -26.43
N THR A 529 18.39 12.40 -25.85
CA THR A 529 18.99 11.14 -25.44
C THR A 529 19.24 11.11 -23.94
N ASP A 530 19.39 9.93 -23.36
CA ASP A 530 19.72 9.75 -21.94
C ASP A 530 21.03 10.46 -21.59
N SER A 531 22.09 10.32 -22.41
CA SER A 531 23.38 10.96 -22.17
C SER A 531 23.31 12.49 -22.10
N GLU A 532 22.50 13.13 -22.97
CA GLU A 532 22.32 14.57 -22.94
C GLU A 532 21.57 15.02 -21.68
N LEU A 533 20.55 14.25 -21.24
CA LEU A 533 19.80 14.55 -20.02
C LEU A 533 20.66 14.35 -18.77
N TYR A 534 21.48 13.28 -18.72
CA TYR A 534 22.42 13.07 -17.61
C TYR A 534 23.41 14.22 -17.49
N SER A 535 23.92 14.69 -18.62
CA SER A 535 24.85 15.84 -18.66
C SER A 535 24.12 17.14 -18.27
N LYS A 536 22.92 17.39 -18.80
CA LYS A 536 22.11 18.59 -18.47
C LYS A 536 21.89 18.74 -16.97
N TYR A 537 21.59 17.64 -16.29
CA TYR A 537 21.28 17.64 -14.85
C TYR A 537 22.48 17.30 -13.97
N ASN A 538 23.69 17.22 -14.55
CA ASN A 538 24.95 16.93 -13.85
C ASN A 538 24.82 15.70 -12.92
N LEU A 539 24.27 14.60 -13.47
CA LEU A 539 24.15 13.35 -12.74
C LEU A 539 25.52 12.68 -12.61
N ASN A 540 25.81 12.14 -11.44
CA ASN A 540 27.01 11.36 -11.21
C ASN A 540 26.84 9.89 -11.63
N ASP A 541 27.92 9.12 -11.65
CA ASP A 541 27.94 7.73 -12.12
C ASP A 541 26.96 6.84 -11.32
N ALA A 542 26.84 7.04 -10.01
CA ALA A 542 25.92 6.27 -9.18
C ALA A 542 24.43 6.57 -9.48
N GLU A 543 24.10 7.83 -9.77
CA GLU A 543 22.74 8.24 -10.17
C GLU A 543 22.39 7.73 -11.57
N ILE A 544 23.37 7.75 -12.48
CA ILE A 544 23.22 7.17 -13.83
C ILE A 544 23.04 5.65 -13.72
N GLU A 545 23.86 4.96 -12.95
CA GLU A 545 23.73 3.52 -12.73
C GLU A 545 22.37 3.14 -12.12
N LEU A 546 21.86 3.95 -11.18
CA LEU A 546 20.52 3.76 -10.62
C LEU A 546 19.46 3.79 -11.72
N ILE A 547 19.48 4.80 -12.61
CA ILE A 547 18.53 4.92 -13.72
C ILE A 547 18.70 3.73 -14.69
N GLU A 548 19.93 3.45 -15.08
CA GLU A 548 20.26 2.41 -16.05
C GLU A 548 19.88 1.00 -15.56
N SER A 549 20.06 0.71 -14.27
CA SER A 549 19.71 -0.57 -13.66
C SER A 549 18.21 -0.71 -13.33
N THR A 550 17.49 0.40 -13.20
CA THR A 550 16.06 0.39 -12.86
C THR A 550 15.17 0.32 -14.10
N ILE A 551 15.57 0.99 -15.19
CA ILE A 551 14.74 1.15 -16.39
C ILE A 551 15.36 0.41 -17.58
N ARG A 552 14.60 -0.55 -18.11
CA ARG A 552 15.04 -1.29 -19.30
C ARG A 552 14.93 -0.44 -20.58
N PRO A 553 15.75 -0.71 -21.60
CA PRO A 553 15.63 -0.07 -22.91
C PRO A 553 14.21 -0.20 -23.49
N MET A 554 13.80 0.77 -24.27
CA MET A 554 12.52 0.78 -25.00
C MET A 554 12.76 1.25 -26.42
N GLU A 555 12.25 0.51 -27.39
CA GLU A 555 12.24 0.90 -28.79
C GLU A 555 10.88 1.51 -29.14
N ALA A 556 10.86 2.45 -30.08
CA ALA A 556 9.61 2.97 -30.63
C ALA A 556 8.84 1.83 -31.29
N ALA A 557 7.51 1.87 -31.20
CA ALA A 557 6.71 1.01 -32.05
C ALA A 557 6.96 1.46 -33.50
N ASP A 558 7.42 0.56 -34.34
CA ASP A 558 7.46 0.79 -35.78
C ASP A 558 6.06 1.11 -36.29
N ASP A 559 5.94 2.11 -37.18
CA ASP A 559 4.70 2.67 -37.75
C ASP A 559 3.79 1.65 -38.46
#